data_96589f09c5d21f4f3d2def398484a728
#
_entry.id   96589f09c5d21f4f3d2def398484a728
#
_cell.length_a   1.000
_cell.length_b   1.000
_cell.length_c   1.000
_cell.angle_alpha   90.00
_cell.angle_beta   90.00
_cell.angle_gamma   90.00
#
_symmetry.space_group_name_H-M   'P 1'
#
loop_
_entity.id
_entity.type
_entity.pdbx_description
1 polymer ?
#
loop_
_entity_poly.entity_id
_entity_poly.type
_entity_poly.pdbx_seq_one_letter_code
_entity_poly.pdbx_strand_id
1 'polypeptide(L)'
;DFMGRESGTTFPADGQTAAVLNDYGLRGAAQQLSAYWGTQPYTGGPTYLGAAAVFLAALGIALARGRNKWWIIAACVVMILLAWGRNLMGFTEFAFKYLPGYNKFRTVSMTLVVVQWAVPLLGALALMRLWKGEIPRERLLRALAWAAGITGGACLLLAVAGGSLFDFGRAESADYMTDTFRHIFESNNMRSYIDRGMDIEWAEATADAMAADRAAMMRADAWRSLVMILLAAGGVALFALRRINRYV
;
A
#
# COMPACT_ATOMS: atom_id res chain seq x y z
N ASP A 1 2.05 -0.28 1.37
CA ASP A 1 0.81 0.36 1.02
C ASP A 1 0.67 0.75 -0.43
N PHE A 2 0.98 -0.18 -1.31
CA PHE A 2 0.67 -0.13 -2.74
C PHE A 2 -0.81 0.05 -3.02
N MET A 3 -1.64 -0.21 -2.02
CA MET A 3 -3.08 -0.40 -2.19
C MET A 3 -3.87 0.90 -2.13
N GLY A 4 -3.21 2.01 -1.85
CA GLY A 4 -3.81 3.34 -1.94
C GLY A 4 -4.91 3.63 -0.92
N ARG A 5 -4.91 2.94 0.22
CA ARG A 5 -5.82 3.25 1.33
C ARG A 5 -5.20 4.24 2.27
N GLU A 6 -5.87 5.36 2.49
CA GLU A 6 -5.45 6.42 3.39
C GLU A 6 -5.87 6.10 4.84
N SER A 7 -5.20 6.73 5.80
CA SER A 7 -5.56 6.62 7.23
C SER A 7 -6.98 7.13 7.54
N GLY A 8 -7.55 7.97 6.67
CA GLY A 8 -8.94 8.40 6.73
C GLY A 8 -9.95 7.44 6.12
N THR A 9 -9.51 6.32 5.53
CA THR A 9 -10.44 5.31 5.01
C THR A 9 -11.11 4.58 6.17
N THR A 10 -12.43 4.55 6.15
CA THR A 10 -13.24 3.87 7.15
C THR A 10 -13.76 2.53 6.63
N PHE A 11 -14.32 1.73 7.52
CA PHE A 11 -14.91 0.45 7.14
C PHE A 11 -16.20 0.65 6.33
N PRO A 12 -16.49 -0.22 5.36
CA PRO A 12 -17.71 -0.16 4.57
C PRO A 12 -18.95 -0.42 5.44
N ALA A 13 -20.06 0.23 5.10
CA ALA A 13 -21.31 0.10 5.84
C ALA A 13 -21.93 -1.32 5.75
N ASP A 14 -21.58 -2.07 4.72
CA ASP A 14 -21.98 -3.45 4.44
C ASP A 14 -20.90 -4.47 4.80
N GLY A 15 -19.83 -4.06 5.49
CA GLY A 15 -18.73 -4.91 5.94
C GLY A 15 -19.07 -5.75 7.17
N GLN A 16 -18.20 -6.72 7.47
CA GLN A 16 -18.33 -7.58 8.66
C GLN A 16 -18.22 -6.77 9.96
N THR A 17 -17.32 -5.79 9.99
CA THR A 17 -17.18 -4.86 11.13
C THR A 17 -18.49 -4.12 11.41
N ALA A 18 -19.15 -3.63 10.36
CA ALA A 18 -20.43 -2.95 10.52
C ALA A 18 -21.53 -3.90 11.00
N ALA A 19 -21.56 -5.14 10.51
CA ALA A 19 -22.52 -6.14 10.96
C ALA A 19 -22.37 -6.44 12.46
N VAL A 20 -21.15 -6.75 12.91
CA VAL A 20 -20.86 -7.05 14.34
C VAL A 20 -21.20 -5.87 15.25
N LEU A 21 -20.79 -4.65 14.87
CA LEU A 21 -21.11 -3.46 15.67
C LEU A 21 -22.61 -3.13 15.70
N ASN A 22 -23.34 -3.40 14.62
CA ASN A 22 -24.78 -3.23 14.57
C ASN A 22 -25.49 -4.23 15.50
N ASP A 23 -25.02 -5.47 15.58
CA ASP A 23 -25.55 -6.49 16.50
C ASP A 23 -25.35 -6.08 17.96
N TYR A 24 -24.28 -5.34 18.26
CA TYR A 24 -24.04 -4.75 19.58
C TYR A 24 -24.77 -3.43 19.82
N GLY A 25 -25.61 -3.00 18.89
CA GLY A 25 -26.38 -1.76 18.98
C GLY A 25 -25.62 -0.49 18.63
N LEU A 26 -24.38 -0.61 18.17
CA LEU A 26 -23.49 0.50 17.80
C LEU A 26 -23.58 0.85 16.31
N ARG A 27 -24.79 1.19 15.87
CA ARG A 27 -25.07 1.51 14.46
C ARG A 27 -24.25 2.72 13.99
N GLY A 28 -23.59 2.56 12.84
CA GLY A 28 -22.78 3.61 12.23
C GLY A 28 -21.40 3.78 12.85
N ALA A 29 -21.03 3.04 13.89
CA ALA A 29 -19.70 3.12 14.51
C ALA A 29 -18.58 2.67 13.57
N ALA A 30 -18.83 1.70 12.70
CA ALA A 30 -17.84 1.23 11.73
C ALA A 30 -17.30 2.33 10.81
N GLN A 31 -18.14 3.30 10.42
CA GLN A 31 -17.74 4.45 9.59
C GLN A 31 -16.89 5.49 10.35
N GLN A 32 -16.77 5.35 11.67
CA GLN A 32 -15.91 6.20 12.50
C GLN A 32 -14.57 5.54 12.81
N LEU A 33 -14.46 4.24 12.59
CA LEU A 33 -13.23 3.48 12.78
C LEU A 33 -12.35 3.54 11.55
N SER A 34 -11.04 3.75 11.74
CA SER A 34 -10.08 3.72 10.64
C SER A 34 -9.81 2.27 10.19
N ALA A 35 -9.90 2.05 8.89
CA ALA A 35 -9.47 0.79 8.28
C ALA A 35 -7.93 0.67 8.20
N TYR A 36 -7.18 1.74 8.48
CA TYR A 36 -5.73 1.73 8.55
C TYR A 36 -5.25 0.86 9.73
N TRP A 37 -4.26 0.02 9.50
CA TRP A 37 -3.70 -0.92 10.48
C TRP A 37 -2.18 -0.80 10.66
N GLY A 38 -1.58 0.26 10.11
CA GLY A 38 -0.15 0.54 10.28
C GLY A 38 0.17 1.15 11.65
N THR A 39 1.45 1.06 12.03
CA THR A 39 1.95 1.50 13.35
C THR A 39 2.10 3.02 13.50
N GLN A 40 1.70 3.82 12.53
CA GLN A 40 1.82 5.28 12.56
C GLN A 40 0.44 5.95 12.56
N PRO A 41 -0.17 6.16 13.74
CA PRO A 41 -1.59 6.51 13.84
C PRO A 41 -1.95 7.93 13.37
N TYR A 42 -1.04 8.85 13.26
CA TYR A 42 -1.34 10.26 12.94
C TYR A 42 -0.74 10.75 11.63
N THR A 43 -0.30 9.84 10.76
CA THR A 43 0.23 10.18 9.45
C THR A 43 -0.83 9.99 8.37
N GLY A 44 -0.77 10.80 7.31
CA GLY A 44 -1.73 10.76 6.20
C GLY A 44 -1.82 9.44 5.43
N GLY A 45 -1.24 8.38 5.98
CA GLY A 45 -1.27 7.05 5.40
C GLY A 45 -0.29 6.85 4.25
N PRO A 46 -0.42 5.75 3.55
CA PRO A 46 0.50 5.35 2.50
C PRO A 46 0.41 6.26 1.28
N THR A 47 1.58 6.55 0.72
CA THR A 47 1.70 7.30 -0.52
C THR A 47 1.37 6.40 -1.70
N TYR A 48 0.24 6.64 -2.34
CA TYR A 48 -0.16 5.90 -3.53
C TYR A 48 0.58 6.39 -4.77
N LEU A 49 1.34 5.51 -5.42
CA LEU A 49 2.13 5.79 -6.62
C LEU A 49 1.39 5.45 -7.93
N GLY A 50 0.35 4.64 -7.86
CA GLY A 50 -0.36 4.11 -9.02
C GLY A 50 0.26 2.83 -9.60
N ALA A 51 -0.54 1.77 -9.70
CA ALA A 51 -0.07 0.45 -10.16
C ALA A 51 0.53 0.51 -11.58
N ALA A 52 -0.11 1.26 -12.49
CA ALA A 52 0.40 1.48 -13.84
C ALA A 52 1.73 2.26 -13.84
N ALA A 53 1.90 3.26 -12.96
CA ALA A 53 3.15 4.02 -12.85
C ALA A 53 4.29 3.14 -12.33
N VAL A 54 4.04 2.29 -11.34
CA VAL A 54 5.02 1.34 -10.81
C VAL A 54 5.42 0.32 -11.89
N PHE A 55 4.46 -0.22 -12.65
CA PHE A 55 4.76 -1.09 -13.79
C PHE A 55 5.61 -0.37 -14.85
N LEU A 56 5.26 0.86 -15.23
CA LEU A 56 6.03 1.64 -16.19
C LEU A 56 7.43 1.99 -15.68
N ALA A 57 7.59 2.23 -14.37
CA ALA A 57 8.89 2.43 -13.75
C ALA A 57 9.76 1.15 -13.81
N ALA A 58 9.18 -0.02 -13.51
CA ALA A 58 9.84 -1.30 -13.65
C ALA A 58 10.30 -1.55 -15.10
N LEU A 59 9.44 -1.23 -16.07
CA LEU A 59 9.76 -1.25 -17.48
C LEU A 59 10.88 -0.26 -17.82
N GLY A 60 10.84 0.95 -17.23
CA GLY A 60 11.88 1.96 -17.36
C GLY A 60 13.23 1.48 -16.86
N ILE A 61 13.28 0.85 -15.71
CA ILE A 61 14.49 0.24 -15.15
C ILE A 61 15.06 -0.81 -16.11
N ALA A 62 14.21 -1.67 -16.68
CA ALA A 62 14.62 -2.72 -17.61
C ALA A 62 15.12 -2.19 -18.97
N LEU A 63 14.49 -1.14 -19.48
CA LEU A 63 14.79 -0.57 -20.79
C LEU A 63 15.84 0.55 -20.75
N ALA A 64 15.96 1.29 -19.65
CA ALA A 64 16.90 2.41 -19.56
C ALA A 64 18.37 1.96 -19.73
N ARG A 65 19.11 2.69 -20.57
CA ARG A 65 20.56 2.54 -20.76
C ARG A 65 21.30 3.68 -20.06
N GLY A 66 22.49 3.42 -19.56
CA GLY A 66 23.35 4.43 -18.92
C GLY A 66 23.30 4.41 -17.39
N ARG A 67 24.20 5.21 -16.79
CA ARG A 67 24.40 5.28 -15.33
C ARG A 67 23.32 6.04 -14.61
N ASN A 68 22.62 6.95 -15.29
CA ASN A 68 21.65 7.85 -14.64
C ASN A 68 20.49 7.12 -13.98
N LYS A 69 20.03 5.98 -14.53
CA LYS A 69 18.98 5.19 -13.87
C LYS A 69 19.35 4.72 -12.47
N TRP A 70 20.63 4.37 -12.26
CA TRP A 70 21.10 3.86 -10.98
C TRP A 70 21.07 4.93 -9.88
N TRP A 71 21.30 6.19 -10.24
CA TRP A 71 21.14 7.30 -9.31
C TRP A 71 19.69 7.49 -8.88
N ILE A 72 18.76 7.40 -9.83
CA ILE A 72 17.33 7.50 -9.54
C ILE A 72 16.90 6.34 -8.63
N ILE A 73 17.31 5.11 -8.95
CA ILE A 73 17.01 3.93 -8.13
C ILE A 73 17.62 4.07 -6.74
N ALA A 74 18.90 4.47 -6.64
CA ALA A 74 19.57 4.67 -5.36
C ALA A 74 18.87 5.74 -4.52
N ALA A 75 18.48 6.86 -5.13
CA ALA A 75 17.70 7.89 -4.46
C ALA A 75 16.36 7.34 -3.94
N CYS A 76 15.62 6.59 -4.76
CA CYS A 76 14.37 5.96 -4.31
C CYS A 76 14.60 5.01 -3.12
N VAL A 77 15.61 4.15 -3.19
CA VAL A 77 15.92 3.19 -2.11
C VAL A 77 16.28 3.94 -0.82
N VAL A 78 17.15 4.94 -0.89
CA VAL A 78 17.54 5.75 0.28
C VAL A 78 16.32 6.46 0.87
N MET A 79 15.47 7.08 0.04
CA MET A 79 14.29 7.80 0.52
C MET A 79 13.23 6.86 1.13
N ILE A 80 13.07 5.65 0.60
CA ILE A 80 12.19 4.63 1.19
C ILE A 80 12.76 4.17 2.55
N LEU A 81 14.07 3.93 2.65
CA LEU A 81 14.70 3.55 3.92
C LEU A 81 14.55 4.65 4.98
N LEU A 82 14.72 5.91 4.59
CA LEU A 82 14.49 7.06 5.48
C LEU A 82 13.02 7.19 5.90
N ALA A 83 12.09 6.85 5.01
CA ALA A 83 10.65 6.89 5.29
C ALA A 83 10.17 5.76 6.22
N TRP A 84 10.93 4.68 6.36
CA TRP A 84 10.56 3.56 7.23
C TRP A 84 10.55 3.91 8.71
N GLY A 85 11.27 4.95 9.12
CA GLY A 85 11.20 5.52 10.46
C GLY A 85 11.33 4.47 11.55
N ARG A 86 10.28 4.33 12.35
CA ARG A 86 10.23 3.41 13.50
C ARG A 86 10.48 1.93 13.13
N ASN A 87 10.12 1.52 11.92
CA ASN A 87 10.32 0.14 11.47
C ASN A 87 11.78 -0.20 11.18
N LEU A 88 12.67 0.82 11.05
CA LEU A 88 14.11 0.65 10.88
C LEU A 88 14.87 1.61 11.81
N MET A 89 14.65 1.47 13.12
CA MET A 89 15.07 2.43 14.14
C MET A 89 16.56 2.74 14.09
N GLY A 90 17.43 1.73 13.98
CA GLY A 90 18.89 1.95 13.94
C GLY A 90 19.36 2.82 12.77
N PHE A 91 18.73 2.66 11.58
CA PHE A 91 19.02 3.52 10.43
C PHE A 91 18.43 4.92 10.61
N THR A 92 17.26 5.02 11.19
CA THR A 92 16.59 6.29 11.48
C THR A 92 17.38 7.11 12.49
N GLU A 93 17.88 6.50 13.57
CA GLU A 93 18.74 7.15 14.56
C GLU A 93 20.05 7.62 13.95
N PHE A 94 20.68 6.78 13.12
CA PHE A 94 21.87 7.15 12.37
C PHE A 94 21.60 8.38 11.48
N ALA A 95 20.52 8.34 10.69
CA ALA A 95 20.14 9.45 9.82
C ALA A 95 19.80 10.71 10.62
N PHE A 96 19.10 10.59 11.74
CA PHE A 96 18.76 11.71 12.60
C PHE A 96 19.98 12.39 13.20
N LYS A 97 21.02 11.61 13.53
CA LYS A 97 22.26 12.11 14.14
C LYS A 97 23.22 12.70 13.12
N TYR A 98 23.34 12.10 11.94
CA TYR A 98 24.42 12.42 11.00
C TYR A 98 23.93 13.09 9.70
N LEU A 99 22.66 12.97 9.33
CA LEU A 99 22.16 13.57 8.10
C LEU A 99 21.69 15.01 8.36
N PRO A 100 22.37 16.03 7.77
CA PRO A 100 22.01 17.42 8.00
C PRO A 100 20.56 17.70 7.58
N GLY A 101 19.79 18.30 8.46
CA GLY A 101 18.41 18.70 8.18
C GLY A 101 17.35 17.60 8.35
N TYR A 102 17.73 16.33 8.48
CA TYR A 102 16.75 15.25 8.67
C TYR A 102 15.94 15.43 9.96
N ASN A 103 16.56 15.93 11.02
CA ASN A 103 15.92 16.25 12.30
C ASN A 103 14.95 17.46 12.24
N LYS A 104 14.83 18.13 11.11
CA LYS A 104 13.89 19.24 10.90
C LYS A 104 12.57 18.77 10.27
N PHE A 105 12.53 17.56 9.73
CA PHE A 105 11.31 17.02 9.18
C PHE A 105 10.35 16.60 10.30
N ARG A 106 9.11 17.06 10.20
CA ARG A 106 8.05 16.71 11.17
C ARG A 106 7.65 15.23 11.07
N THR A 107 7.65 14.68 9.85
CA THR A 107 7.34 13.28 9.59
C THR A 107 8.35 12.71 8.61
N VAL A 108 8.82 11.50 8.91
CA VAL A 108 9.81 10.80 8.06
C VAL A 108 9.25 10.44 6.68
N SER A 109 7.93 10.26 6.57
CA SER A 109 7.24 9.95 5.30
C SER A 109 7.32 11.07 4.25
N MET A 110 7.68 12.31 4.64
CA MET A 110 7.91 13.41 3.69
C MET A 110 9.01 13.09 2.67
N THR A 111 9.96 12.23 3.00
CA THR A 111 11.03 11.82 2.06
C THR A 111 10.48 11.06 0.85
N LEU A 112 9.27 10.46 0.95
CA LEU A 112 8.62 9.75 -0.17
C LEU A 112 8.25 10.66 -1.34
N VAL A 113 8.24 11.98 -1.17
CA VAL A 113 8.02 12.93 -2.29
C VAL A 113 9.01 12.69 -3.43
N VAL A 114 10.26 12.34 -3.12
CA VAL A 114 11.26 12.02 -4.14
C VAL A 114 10.87 10.77 -4.92
N VAL A 115 10.33 9.76 -4.25
CA VAL A 115 9.86 8.53 -4.88
C VAL A 115 8.65 8.81 -5.77
N GLN A 116 7.74 9.69 -5.33
CA GLN A 116 6.57 10.12 -6.11
C GLN A 116 6.95 10.79 -7.43
N TRP A 117 8.07 11.51 -7.48
CA TRP A 117 8.61 12.09 -8.71
C TRP A 117 9.43 11.09 -9.53
N ALA A 118 10.24 10.29 -8.87
CA ALA A 118 11.17 9.37 -9.52
C ALA A 118 10.45 8.23 -10.27
N VAL A 119 9.37 7.70 -9.70
CA VAL A 119 8.62 6.58 -10.29
C VAL A 119 7.97 6.98 -11.63
N PRO A 120 7.20 8.07 -11.75
CA PRO A 120 6.70 8.53 -13.05
C PRO A 120 7.82 8.91 -14.03
N LEU A 121 8.92 9.49 -13.53
CA LEU A 121 10.07 9.83 -14.38
C LEU A 121 10.69 8.59 -15.03
N LEU A 122 10.88 7.51 -14.28
CA LEU A 122 11.36 6.23 -14.83
C LEU A 122 10.39 5.67 -15.87
N GLY A 123 9.08 5.77 -15.63
CA GLY A 123 8.05 5.41 -16.59
C GLY A 123 8.09 6.24 -17.87
N ALA A 124 8.24 7.55 -17.74
CA ALA A 124 8.39 8.47 -18.87
C ALA A 124 9.63 8.15 -19.73
N LEU A 125 10.75 7.80 -19.09
CA LEU A 125 11.96 7.37 -19.79
C LEU A 125 11.74 6.08 -20.60
N ALA A 126 10.92 5.14 -20.09
CA ALA A 126 10.53 3.95 -20.86
C ALA A 126 9.73 4.34 -22.10
N LEU A 127 8.68 5.15 -21.92
CA LEU A 127 7.79 5.59 -23.01
C LEU A 127 8.54 6.40 -24.08
N MET A 128 9.44 7.29 -23.67
CA MET A 128 10.30 8.03 -24.63
C MET A 128 11.14 7.10 -25.50
N ARG A 129 11.74 6.05 -24.92
CA ARG A 129 12.53 5.10 -25.70
C ARG A 129 11.68 4.26 -26.65
N LEU A 130 10.51 3.86 -26.18
CA LEU A 130 9.53 3.19 -27.03
C LEU A 130 9.12 4.09 -28.20
N TRP A 131 8.91 5.39 -27.91
CA TRP A 131 8.57 6.37 -28.95
C TRP A 131 9.67 6.54 -30.00
N LYS A 132 10.92 6.54 -29.60
CA LYS A 132 12.07 6.63 -30.55
C LYS A 132 12.29 5.38 -31.38
N GLY A 133 11.70 4.23 -31.03
CA GLY A 133 11.86 2.99 -31.78
C GLY A 133 13.24 2.33 -31.68
N GLU A 134 14.04 2.71 -30.68
CA GLU A 134 15.43 2.26 -30.51
C GLU A 134 15.57 0.87 -29.84
N ILE A 135 14.44 0.20 -29.56
CA ILE A 135 14.44 -1.03 -28.76
C ILE A 135 14.12 -2.24 -29.64
N PRO A 136 15.01 -3.23 -29.72
CA PRO A 136 14.72 -4.48 -30.43
C PRO A 136 13.51 -5.20 -29.81
N ARG A 137 12.66 -5.79 -30.66
CA ARG A 137 11.42 -6.47 -30.26
C ARG A 137 11.62 -7.49 -29.13
N GLU A 138 12.63 -8.34 -29.26
CA GLU A 138 12.93 -9.36 -28.25
C GLU A 138 13.29 -8.77 -26.89
N ARG A 139 14.05 -7.68 -26.87
CA ARG A 139 14.40 -6.99 -25.64
C ARG A 139 13.18 -6.35 -25.01
N LEU A 140 12.30 -5.77 -25.81
CA LEU A 140 11.06 -5.17 -25.34
C LEU A 140 10.13 -6.22 -24.75
N LEU A 141 9.89 -7.32 -25.43
CA LEU A 141 9.03 -8.39 -24.95
C LEU A 141 9.55 -9.00 -23.64
N ARG A 142 10.87 -9.22 -23.54
CA ARG A 142 11.50 -9.68 -22.29
C ARG A 142 11.32 -8.65 -21.15
N ALA A 143 11.53 -7.37 -21.43
CA ALA A 143 11.36 -6.32 -20.44
C ALA A 143 9.90 -6.20 -19.98
N LEU A 144 8.93 -6.28 -20.90
CA LEU A 144 7.51 -6.33 -20.60
C LEU A 144 7.13 -7.53 -19.72
N ALA A 145 7.62 -8.72 -20.08
CA ALA A 145 7.37 -9.94 -19.32
C ALA A 145 7.94 -9.83 -17.89
N TRP A 146 9.16 -9.31 -17.73
CA TRP A 146 9.77 -9.10 -16.42
C TRP A 146 9.01 -8.03 -15.60
N ALA A 147 8.71 -6.88 -16.20
CA ALA A 147 8.01 -5.81 -15.50
C ALA A 147 6.60 -6.25 -15.07
N ALA A 148 5.82 -6.86 -16.00
CA ALA A 148 4.49 -7.37 -15.68
C ALA A 148 4.53 -8.57 -14.73
N GLY A 149 5.51 -9.46 -14.88
CA GLY A 149 5.69 -10.62 -14.00
C GLY A 149 6.01 -10.24 -12.57
N ILE A 150 6.89 -9.27 -12.34
CA ILE A 150 7.24 -8.79 -10.99
C ILE A 150 6.07 -8.01 -10.39
N THR A 151 5.57 -6.99 -11.08
CA THR A 151 4.51 -6.13 -10.51
C THR A 151 3.16 -6.82 -10.45
N GLY A 152 2.77 -7.52 -11.52
CA GLY A 152 1.52 -8.29 -11.56
C GLY A 152 1.57 -9.53 -10.68
N GLY A 153 2.72 -10.21 -10.62
CA GLY A 153 2.93 -11.36 -9.74
C GLY A 153 2.83 -10.98 -8.26
N ALA A 154 3.38 -9.83 -7.87
CA ALA A 154 3.21 -9.31 -6.51
C ALA A 154 1.73 -9.02 -6.19
N CYS A 155 0.99 -8.39 -7.11
CA CYS A 155 -0.44 -8.16 -6.94
C CYS A 155 -1.23 -9.47 -6.85
N LEU A 156 -0.90 -10.44 -7.70
CA LEU A 156 -1.56 -11.76 -7.68
C LEU A 156 -1.29 -12.51 -6.37
N LEU A 157 -0.05 -12.47 -5.88
CA LEU A 157 0.33 -13.06 -4.59
C LEU A 157 -0.47 -12.44 -3.45
N LEU A 158 -0.58 -11.11 -3.41
CA LEU A 158 -1.38 -10.41 -2.39
C LEU A 158 -2.88 -10.70 -2.53
N ALA A 159 -3.39 -10.81 -3.76
CA ALA A 159 -4.79 -11.13 -4.00
C ALA A 159 -5.19 -12.54 -3.54
N VAL A 160 -4.28 -13.51 -3.68
CA VAL A 160 -4.56 -14.93 -3.36
C VAL A 160 -4.12 -15.28 -1.94
N ALA A 161 -2.91 -14.91 -1.56
CA ALA A 161 -2.28 -15.33 -0.30
C ALA A 161 -2.23 -14.22 0.77
N GLY A 162 -2.58 -12.98 0.44
CA GLY A 162 -2.43 -11.85 1.36
C GLY A 162 -3.20 -12.02 2.66
N GLY A 163 -4.38 -12.66 2.61
CA GLY A 163 -5.18 -12.92 3.82
C GLY A 163 -4.51 -13.85 4.84
N SER A 164 -3.55 -14.69 4.42
CA SER A 164 -2.79 -15.58 5.30
C SER A 164 -1.38 -15.06 5.62
N LEU A 165 -0.92 -14.04 4.91
CA LEU A 165 0.43 -13.49 5.10
C LEU A 165 0.49 -12.36 6.14
N PHE A 166 -0.65 -11.73 6.43
CA PHE A 166 -0.73 -10.57 7.31
C PHE A 166 -1.78 -10.77 8.41
N ASP A 167 -1.46 -10.29 9.60
CA ASP A 167 -2.36 -10.26 10.76
C ASP A 167 -3.40 -9.12 10.70
N PHE A 168 -3.22 -8.15 9.81
CA PHE A 168 -4.07 -6.96 9.65
C PHE A 168 -4.30 -6.15 10.93
N GLY A 169 -3.35 -6.19 11.88
CA GLY A 169 -3.43 -5.47 13.13
C GLY A 169 -4.56 -5.98 14.04
N ARG A 170 -4.82 -7.29 14.03
CA ARG A 170 -5.88 -7.90 14.84
C ARG A 170 -5.65 -7.69 16.33
N ALA A 171 -4.44 -7.97 16.81
CA ALA A 171 -4.08 -7.85 18.22
C ALA A 171 -4.24 -6.40 18.71
N GLU A 172 -3.65 -5.43 18.03
CA GLU A 172 -3.78 -4.01 18.37
C GLU A 172 -5.23 -3.52 18.29
N SER A 173 -6.01 -4.07 17.37
CA SER A 173 -7.44 -3.75 17.25
C SER A 173 -8.23 -4.33 18.41
N ALA A 174 -7.92 -5.54 18.86
CA ALA A 174 -8.56 -6.16 20.02
C ALA A 174 -8.30 -5.36 21.30
N ASP A 175 -7.05 -4.97 21.54
CA ASP A 175 -6.68 -4.13 22.69
C ASP A 175 -7.40 -2.79 22.67
N TYR A 176 -7.39 -2.09 21.52
CA TYR A 176 -8.08 -0.81 21.36
C TYR A 176 -9.60 -0.93 21.56
N MET A 177 -10.22 -1.96 21.01
CA MET A 177 -11.66 -2.19 21.16
C MET A 177 -12.03 -2.62 22.57
N THR A 178 -11.18 -3.36 23.27
CA THR A 178 -11.39 -3.70 24.70
C THR A 178 -11.48 -2.44 25.54
N ASP A 179 -10.54 -1.52 25.40
CA ASP A 179 -10.56 -0.25 26.11
C ASP A 179 -11.79 0.59 25.74
N THR A 180 -12.17 0.58 24.47
CA THR A 180 -13.33 1.31 23.94
C THR A 180 -14.63 0.76 24.54
N PHE A 181 -14.85 -0.56 24.51
CA PHE A 181 -16.06 -1.17 25.08
C PHE A 181 -16.11 -1.03 26.60
N ARG A 182 -14.98 -1.18 27.28
CA ARG A 182 -14.89 -0.94 28.71
C ARG A 182 -15.33 0.47 29.06
N HIS A 183 -14.84 1.45 28.34
CA HIS A 183 -15.23 2.84 28.56
C HIS A 183 -16.73 3.08 28.26
N ILE A 184 -17.28 2.47 27.20
CA ILE A 184 -18.72 2.52 26.90
C ILE A 184 -19.55 1.88 28.04
N PHE A 185 -19.15 0.73 28.55
CA PHE A 185 -19.87 0.05 29.63
C PHE A 185 -19.79 0.80 30.94
N GLU A 186 -18.65 1.37 31.28
CA GLU A 186 -18.48 2.21 32.47
C GLU A 186 -19.33 3.48 32.38
N SER A 187 -19.30 4.17 31.26
CA SER A 187 -20.03 5.43 31.06
C SER A 187 -21.56 5.24 31.10
N ASN A 188 -22.05 4.07 30.71
CA ASN A 188 -23.46 3.72 30.71
C ASN A 188 -23.89 2.92 31.95
N ASN A 189 -23.05 2.86 33.01
CA ASN A 189 -23.32 2.15 34.25
C ASN A 189 -23.58 0.63 34.06
N MET A 190 -22.93 0.02 33.05
CA MET A 190 -23.09 -1.39 32.67
C MET A 190 -21.92 -2.25 33.17
N ARG A 191 -21.44 -2.04 34.40
CA ARG A 191 -20.29 -2.76 34.98
C ARG A 191 -20.47 -4.28 34.97
N SER A 192 -21.70 -4.77 35.10
CA SER A 192 -21.98 -6.21 35.04
C SER A 192 -21.58 -6.87 33.71
N TYR A 193 -21.44 -6.09 32.63
CA TYR A 193 -20.93 -6.60 31.34
C TYR A 193 -19.41 -6.81 31.40
N ILE A 194 -18.69 -5.92 32.06
CA ILE A 194 -17.25 -6.04 32.28
C ILE A 194 -16.97 -7.24 33.20
N ASP A 195 -17.74 -7.39 34.27
CA ASP A 195 -17.58 -8.53 35.20
C ASP A 195 -17.83 -9.89 34.52
N ARG A 196 -18.57 -9.92 33.43
CA ARG A 196 -18.79 -11.12 32.59
C ARG A 196 -17.77 -11.28 31.48
N GLY A 197 -16.83 -10.36 31.32
CA GLY A 197 -15.83 -10.38 30.24
C GLY A 197 -16.37 -10.03 28.86
N MET A 198 -17.54 -9.39 28.76
CA MET A 198 -18.17 -9.03 27.48
C MET A 198 -17.39 -7.91 26.76
N ASP A 199 -16.66 -7.07 27.47
CA ASP A 199 -15.74 -6.08 26.89
C ASP A 199 -14.65 -6.74 26.04
N ILE A 200 -14.11 -7.88 26.52
CA ILE A 200 -13.09 -8.65 25.81
C ILE A 200 -13.73 -9.44 24.65
N GLU A 201 -14.84 -10.14 24.91
CA GLU A 201 -15.53 -10.95 23.89
C GLU A 201 -15.97 -10.09 22.68
N TRP A 202 -16.59 -8.93 22.93
CA TRP A 202 -17.01 -8.02 21.88
C TRP A 202 -15.82 -7.38 21.14
N ALA A 203 -14.74 -7.11 21.87
CA ALA A 203 -13.51 -6.58 21.27
C ALA A 203 -12.86 -7.58 20.33
N GLU A 204 -12.72 -8.84 20.74
CA GLU A 204 -12.14 -9.90 19.91
C GLU A 204 -13.00 -10.13 18.65
N ALA A 205 -14.31 -10.25 18.78
CA ALA A 205 -15.22 -10.42 17.65
C ALA A 205 -15.16 -9.23 16.68
N THR A 206 -15.07 -8.01 17.21
CA THR A 206 -14.92 -6.79 16.38
C THR A 206 -13.57 -6.76 15.70
N ALA A 207 -12.48 -7.11 16.38
CA ALA A 207 -11.13 -7.16 15.81
C ALA A 207 -11.01 -8.21 14.71
N ASP A 208 -11.65 -9.38 14.86
CA ASP A 208 -11.73 -10.40 13.82
C ASP A 208 -12.47 -9.89 12.57
N ALA A 209 -13.59 -9.23 12.76
CA ALA A 209 -14.33 -8.60 11.68
C ALA A 209 -13.54 -7.49 10.99
N MET A 210 -12.83 -6.65 11.75
CA MET A 210 -11.93 -5.62 11.21
C MET A 210 -10.81 -6.23 10.37
N ALA A 211 -10.17 -7.29 10.84
CA ALA A 211 -9.11 -7.98 10.11
C ALA A 211 -9.65 -8.61 8.81
N ALA A 212 -10.84 -9.21 8.84
CA ALA A 212 -11.48 -9.78 7.67
C ALA A 212 -11.84 -8.72 6.62
N ASP A 213 -12.39 -7.57 7.04
CA ASP A 213 -12.69 -6.46 6.13
C ASP A 213 -11.42 -5.86 5.52
N ARG A 214 -10.37 -5.66 6.31
CA ARG A 214 -9.05 -5.19 5.83
C ARG A 214 -8.46 -6.15 4.80
N ALA A 215 -8.55 -7.46 5.03
CA ALA A 215 -8.13 -8.49 4.09
C ALA A 215 -8.95 -8.45 2.79
N ALA A 216 -10.27 -8.24 2.88
CA ALA A 216 -11.14 -8.11 1.73
C ALA A 216 -10.83 -6.85 0.91
N MET A 217 -10.61 -5.71 1.58
CA MET A 217 -10.21 -4.45 0.97
C MET A 217 -8.87 -4.59 0.24
N MET A 218 -7.87 -5.19 0.88
CA MET A 218 -6.56 -5.43 0.27
C MET A 218 -6.67 -6.32 -0.97
N ARG A 219 -7.45 -7.42 -0.91
CA ARG A 219 -7.67 -8.29 -2.07
C ARG A 219 -8.33 -7.54 -3.23
N ALA A 220 -9.34 -6.73 -2.96
CA ALA A 220 -10.01 -5.93 -3.98
C ALA A 220 -9.05 -4.94 -4.65
N ASP A 221 -8.20 -4.28 -3.86
CA ASP A 221 -7.20 -3.34 -4.38
C ASP A 221 -6.08 -4.05 -5.16
N ALA A 222 -5.69 -5.27 -4.74
CA ALA A 222 -4.71 -6.09 -5.46
C ALA A 222 -5.25 -6.50 -6.85
N TRP A 223 -6.50 -6.93 -6.93
CA TRP A 223 -7.15 -7.25 -8.21
C TRP A 223 -7.27 -6.02 -9.10
N ARG A 224 -7.69 -4.88 -8.56
CA ARG A 224 -7.76 -3.61 -9.30
C ARG A 224 -6.39 -3.22 -9.85
N SER A 225 -5.35 -3.32 -9.03
CA SER A 225 -3.97 -3.02 -9.41
C SER A 225 -3.47 -3.95 -10.51
N LEU A 226 -3.77 -5.25 -10.42
CA LEU A 226 -3.44 -6.23 -11.46
C LEU A 226 -4.10 -5.87 -12.80
N VAL A 227 -5.39 -5.54 -12.79
CA VAL A 227 -6.09 -5.10 -14.01
C VAL A 227 -5.44 -3.87 -14.63
N MET A 228 -5.09 -2.86 -13.82
CA MET A 228 -4.40 -1.66 -14.31
C MET A 228 -3.02 -1.96 -14.90
N ILE A 229 -2.26 -2.88 -14.30
CA ILE A 229 -0.97 -3.33 -14.83
C ILE A 229 -1.16 -4.04 -16.18
N LEU A 230 -2.14 -4.93 -16.29
CA LEU A 230 -2.42 -5.66 -17.53
C LEU A 230 -2.88 -4.72 -18.67
N LEU A 231 -3.71 -3.73 -18.35
CA LEU A 231 -4.12 -2.71 -19.31
C LEU A 231 -2.93 -1.87 -19.78
N ALA A 232 -2.06 -1.43 -18.87
CA ALA A 232 -0.86 -0.68 -19.21
C ALA A 232 0.12 -1.52 -20.04
N ALA A 233 0.34 -2.78 -19.66
CA ALA A 233 1.21 -3.70 -20.39
C ALA A 233 0.66 -4.00 -21.79
N GLY A 234 -0.65 -4.25 -21.92
CA GLY A 234 -1.33 -4.45 -23.19
C GLY A 234 -1.24 -3.22 -24.09
N GLY A 235 -1.47 -2.03 -23.54
CA GLY A 235 -1.35 -0.76 -24.29
C GLY A 235 0.06 -0.54 -24.83
N VAL A 236 1.09 -0.75 -23.99
CA VAL A 236 2.49 -0.66 -24.39
C VAL A 236 2.83 -1.70 -25.46
N ALA A 237 2.38 -2.95 -25.29
CA ALA A 237 2.62 -4.03 -26.24
C ALA A 237 1.96 -3.71 -27.61
N LEU A 238 0.71 -3.30 -27.63
CA LEU A 238 -0.01 -2.94 -28.86
C LEU A 238 0.66 -1.77 -29.59
N PHE A 239 1.04 -0.72 -28.84
CA PHE A 239 1.76 0.41 -29.42
C PHE A 239 3.08 -0.02 -30.07
N ALA A 240 3.86 -0.85 -29.37
CA ALA A 240 5.13 -1.33 -29.86
C ALA A 240 4.99 -2.22 -31.11
N LEU A 241 4.02 -3.17 -31.09
CA LEU A 241 3.77 -4.05 -32.23
C LEU A 241 3.30 -3.28 -33.48
N ARG A 242 2.39 -2.30 -33.33
CA ARG A 242 1.95 -1.47 -34.44
C ARG A 242 3.07 -0.65 -35.06
N ARG A 243 3.99 -0.18 -34.25
CA ARG A 243 5.11 0.63 -34.73
C ARG A 243 6.17 -0.22 -35.43
N ILE A 244 6.47 -1.41 -34.94
CA ILE A 244 7.40 -2.34 -35.55
C ILE A 244 6.91 -2.75 -36.96
N ASN A 245 5.60 -2.99 -37.11
CA ASN A 245 5.01 -3.35 -38.40
C ASN A 245 5.00 -2.19 -39.44
N ARG A 246 5.28 -0.95 -39.03
CA ARG A 246 5.39 0.20 -39.98
C ARG A 246 6.81 0.37 -40.54
N TYR A 247 7.80 -0.27 -39.97
CA TYR A 247 9.21 -0.20 -40.34
C TYR A 247 9.75 -1.52 -40.92
N VAL A 248 8.92 -2.54 -41.04
CA VAL A 248 9.11 -3.77 -41.78
C VAL A 248 8.27 -3.74 -43.07
#